data_f5a9386de4aeaf37f6fa8b17d0d4c83f
#
_entry.id   f5a9386de4aeaf37f6fa8b17d0d4c83f
#
_cell.length_a   1.000
_cell.length_b   1.000
_cell.length_c   1.000
_cell.angle_alpha   90.00
_cell.angle_beta   90.00
_cell.angle_gamma   90.00
#
_symmetry.space_group_name_H-M   'P 1'
#
loop_
_entity.id
_entity.type
_entity.pdbx_description
1 polymer ?
#
loop_
_entity_poly.entity_id
_entity_poly.type
_entity_poly.pdbx_seq_one_letter_code
_entity_poly.pdbx_strand_id
1 'polypeptide(L)'
;MDIAAKNRQIANSYYNLGLEKAKIRDLSGAAQCLKKSLHFCKYQTDARNLLGLIYYENGEVADALVQWVISMNLQPENNLADHYLDLIQRKPGQLEAESQAVKTFNQALWHAQNGSDDLAAVQLARVVSAKPHFIKAHLLLALLYMRREDYNKAGRSLYKILQIDKS
;
A
#
# COMPACT_ATOMS: atom_id res chain seq x y z
N MET A 1 -3.40 33.19 -17.12
CA MET A 1 -2.92 32.31 -16.06
C MET A 1 -2.37 31.04 -16.71
N ASP A 2 -1.13 30.73 -16.47
CA ASP A 2 -0.48 29.54 -17.06
C ASP A 2 -1.15 28.23 -16.55
N ILE A 3 -1.55 27.36 -17.47
CA ILE A 3 -2.21 26.07 -17.17
C ILE A 3 -1.30 25.22 -16.27
N ALA A 4 0.01 25.24 -16.52
CA ALA A 4 0.96 24.51 -15.72
C ALA A 4 1.01 25.01 -14.26
N ALA A 5 0.96 26.31 -14.05
CA ALA A 5 0.91 26.91 -12.73
C ALA A 5 -0.39 26.54 -11.99
N LYS A 6 -1.52 26.54 -12.68
CA LYS A 6 -2.81 26.12 -12.13
C LYS A 6 -2.81 24.64 -11.74
N ASN A 7 -2.31 23.78 -12.60
CA ASN A 7 -2.19 22.34 -12.31
C ASN A 7 -1.30 22.09 -11.09
N ARG A 8 -0.19 22.81 -10.95
CA ARG A 8 0.69 22.71 -9.78
C ARG A 8 -0.01 23.13 -8.50
N GLN A 9 -0.80 24.20 -8.55
CA GLN A 9 -1.59 24.66 -7.40
C GLN A 9 -2.63 23.61 -6.98
N ILE A 10 -3.34 23.01 -7.93
CA ILE A 10 -4.30 21.92 -7.67
C ILE A 10 -3.58 20.71 -7.09
N ALA A 11 -2.43 20.32 -7.65
CA ALA A 11 -1.62 19.22 -7.16
C ALA A 11 -1.19 19.43 -5.69
N ASN A 12 -0.74 20.65 -5.35
CA ASN A 12 -0.35 21.00 -3.98
C ASN A 12 -1.53 20.91 -3.01
N SER A 13 -2.73 21.33 -3.42
CA SER A 13 -3.94 21.24 -2.61
C SER A 13 -4.29 19.78 -2.29
N TYR A 14 -4.21 18.88 -3.29
CA TYR A 14 -4.43 17.45 -3.08
C TYR A 14 -3.32 16.81 -2.24
N TYR A 15 -2.07 17.23 -2.42
CA TYR A 15 -0.97 16.77 -1.57
C TYR A 15 -1.20 17.12 -0.09
N ASN A 16 -1.54 18.38 0.20
CA ASN A 16 -1.81 18.83 1.56
C ASN A 16 -2.99 18.05 2.19
N LEU A 17 -4.07 17.85 1.42
CA LEU A 17 -5.20 17.04 1.89
C LEU A 17 -4.78 15.60 2.16
N GLY A 18 -3.97 15.01 1.30
CA GLY A 18 -3.40 13.66 1.48
C GLY A 18 -2.53 13.58 2.73
N LEU A 19 -1.71 14.59 2.98
CA LEU A 19 -0.86 14.66 4.17
C LEU A 19 -1.71 14.72 5.46
N GLU A 20 -2.76 15.54 5.50
CA GLU A 20 -3.66 15.61 6.67
C GLU A 20 -4.37 14.27 6.92
N LYS A 21 -4.84 13.60 5.87
CA LYS A 21 -5.43 12.25 5.97
C LYS A 21 -4.42 11.23 6.49
N ALA A 22 -3.19 11.26 6.02
CA ALA A 22 -2.14 10.35 6.49
C ALA A 22 -1.84 10.54 7.99
N LYS A 23 -1.83 11.78 8.49
CA LYS A 23 -1.63 12.09 9.91
C LYS A 23 -2.68 11.44 10.82
N ILE A 24 -3.93 11.35 10.39
CA ILE A 24 -5.01 10.69 11.13
C ILE A 24 -5.15 9.21 10.79
N ARG A 25 -4.21 8.66 10.01
CA ARG A 25 -4.17 7.28 9.52
C ARG A 25 -5.34 6.87 8.61
N ASP A 26 -6.01 7.82 7.96
CA ASP A 26 -6.88 7.53 6.81
C ASP A 26 -5.98 7.26 5.59
N LEU A 27 -5.35 6.08 5.55
CA LEU A 27 -4.33 5.75 4.56
C LEU A 27 -4.92 5.59 3.16
N SER A 28 -6.09 4.99 3.04
CA SER A 28 -6.81 4.86 1.77
C SER A 28 -7.21 6.22 1.20
N GLY A 29 -7.76 7.09 2.03
CA GLY A 29 -8.11 8.46 1.64
C GLY A 29 -6.89 9.29 1.28
N ALA A 30 -5.79 9.15 2.01
CA ALA A 30 -4.52 9.79 1.71
C ALA A 30 -3.98 9.34 0.34
N ALA A 31 -3.95 8.03 0.08
CA ALA A 31 -3.49 7.48 -1.20
C ALA A 31 -4.32 8.01 -2.38
N GLN A 32 -5.64 8.12 -2.24
CA GLN A 32 -6.51 8.69 -3.27
C GLN A 32 -6.16 10.16 -3.56
N CYS A 33 -5.95 10.97 -2.52
CA CYS A 33 -5.56 12.37 -2.68
C CYS A 33 -4.20 12.51 -3.35
N LEU A 34 -3.21 11.70 -2.95
CA LEU A 34 -1.87 11.73 -3.53
C LEU A 34 -1.86 11.29 -5.00
N LYS A 35 -2.65 10.28 -5.36
CA LYS A 35 -2.83 9.89 -6.77
C LYS A 35 -3.44 11.02 -7.60
N LYS A 36 -4.40 11.76 -7.06
CA LYS A 36 -4.96 12.95 -7.71
C LYS A 36 -3.91 14.05 -7.83
N SER A 37 -3.11 14.29 -6.78
CA SER A 37 -1.99 15.24 -6.85
C SER A 37 -1.04 14.90 -8.00
N LEU A 38 -0.61 13.63 -8.09
CA LEU A 38 0.27 13.16 -9.16
C LEU A 38 -0.37 13.16 -10.55
N HIS A 39 -1.69 13.07 -10.64
CA HIS A 39 -2.41 13.24 -11.90
C HIS A 39 -2.25 14.65 -12.45
N PHE A 40 -2.33 15.68 -11.60
CA PHE A 40 -2.15 17.07 -12.00
C PHE A 40 -0.68 17.47 -12.14
N CYS A 41 0.22 16.91 -11.34
CA CYS A 41 1.66 17.15 -11.39
C CYS A 41 2.47 15.86 -11.12
N LYS A 42 2.77 15.13 -12.18
CA LYS A 42 3.52 13.85 -12.11
C LYS A 42 4.96 13.97 -11.58
N TYR A 43 5.50 15.18 -11.55
CA TYR A 43 6.87 15.47 -11.12
C TYR A 43 6.98 15.84 -9.63
N GLN A 44 5.88 15.79 -8.87
CA GLN A 44 5.86 16.15 -7.46
C GLN A 44 6.46 15.01 -6.62
N THR A 45 7.74 15.14 -6.26
CA THR A 45 8.51 14.13 -5.52
C THR A 45 7.97 13.92 -4.10
N ASP A 46 7.52 14.97 -3.42
CA ASP A 46 6.93 14.86 -2.08
C ASP A 46 5.67 13.99 -2.07
N ALA A 47 4.80 14.13 -3.07
CA ALA A 47 3.61 13.30 -3.21
C ALA A 47 3.97 11.83 -3.47
N ARG A 48 5.01 11.56 -4.28
CA ARG A 48 5.52 10.21 -4.50
C ARG A 48 6.11 9.60 -3.24
N ASN A 49 6.90 10.37 -2.50
CA ASN A 49 7.52 9.91 -1.27
C ASN A 49 6.47 9.52 -0.23
N LEU A 50 5.46 10.37 -0.05
CA LEU A 50 4.37 10.09 0.89
C LEU A 50 3.51 8.91 0.42
N LEU A 51 3.19 8.81 -0.87
CA LEU A 51 2.46 7.67 -1.42
C LEU A 51 3.23 6.35 -1.23
N GLY A 52 4.55 6.38 -1.42
CA GLY A 52 5.42 5.25 -1.14
C GLY A 52 5.35 4.81 0.33
N LEU A 53 5.36 5.76 1.28
CA LEU A 53 5.20 5.45 2.71
C LEU A 53 3.85 4.80 3.01
N ILE A 54 2.77 5.29 2.38
CA ILE A 54 1.43 4.69 2.56
C ILE A 54 1.40 3.27 2.03
N TYR A 55 1.96 3.01 0.85
CA TYR A 55 2.06 1.65 0.33
C TYR A 55 2.88 0.75 1.25
N TYR A 56 3.98 1.25 1.79
CA TYR A 56 4.80 0.50 2.73
C TYR A 56 4.03 0.13 4.01
N GLU A 57 3.30 1.08 4.60
CA GLU A 57 2.45 0.85 5.77
C GLU A 57 1.34 -0.19 5.51
N ASN A 58 0.81 -0.22 4.28
CA ASN A 58 -0.19 -1.20 3.85
C ASN A 58 0.40 -2.57 3.50
N GLY A 59 1.71 -2.74 3.61
CA GLY A 59 2.40 -3.97 3.24
C GLY A 59 2.63 -4.13 1.73
N GLU A 60 2.45 -3.08 0.94
CA GLU A 60 2.64 -3.06 -0.51
C GLU A 60 4.06 -2.56 -0.85
N VAL A 61 5.09 -3.31 -0.43
CA VAL A 61 6.49 -2.87 -0.50
C VAL A 61 6.96 -2.65 -1.93
N ALA A 62 6.53 -3.48 -2.88
CA ALA A 62 6.90 -3.31 -4.29
C ALA A 62 6.38 -1.98 -4.85
N ASP A 63 5.13 -1.63 -4.55
CA ASP A 63 4.53 -0.35 -4.98
C ASP A 63 5.21 0.84 -4.31
N ALA A 64 5.62 0.71 -3.04
CA ALA A 64 6.41 1.72 -2.34
C ALA A 64 7.76 1.96 -3.04
N LEU A 65 8.49 0.90 -3.36
CA LEU A 65 9.77 0.97 -4.06
C LEU A 65 9.64 1.68 -5.41
N VAL A 66 8.58 1.37 -6.18
CA VAL A 66 8.32 2.03 -7.47
C VAL A 66 8.19 3.55 -7.29
N GLN A 67 7.43 4.01 -6.29
CA GLN A 67 7.26 5.44 -6.05
C GLN A 67 8.59 6.12 -5.66
N TRP A 68 9.37 5.49 -4.80
CA TRP A 68 10.65 6.07 -4.34
C TRP A 68 11.72 6.05 -5.43
N VAL A 69 11.80 5.00 -6.26
CA VAL A 69 12.72 4.96 -7.41
C VAL A 69 12.37 6.05 -8.42
N ILE A 70 11.08 6.24 -8.75
CA ILE A 70 10.65 7.32 -9.64
C ILE A 70 11.00 8.68 -9.02
N SER A 71 10.78 8.87 -7.72
CA SER A 71 11.12 10.10 -7.01
C SER A 71 12.62 10.40 -7.11
N MET A 72 13.49 9.41 -6.88
CA MET A 72 14.94 9.56 -7.02
C MET A 72 15.37 9.90 -8.44
N ASN A 73 14.74 9.32 -9.45
CA ASN A 73 15.01 9.66 -10.85
C ASN A 73 14.61 11.11 -11.20
N LEU A 74 13.57 11.65 -10.55
CA LEU A 74 13.12 13.02 -10.77
C LEU A 74 13.98 14.04 -9.98
N GLN A 75 14.41 13.66 -8.78
CA GLN A 75 15.20 14.50 -7.89
C GLN A 75 16.26 13.64 -7.18
N PRO A 76 17.47 13.51 -7.75
CA PRO A 76 18.53 12.65 -7.20
C PRO A 76 19.13 13.16 -5.87
N GLU A 77 19.06 14.47 -5.62
CA GLU A 77 19.68 15.10 -4.47
C GLU A 77 18.64 15.64 -3.47
N ASN A 78 18.98 15.62 -2.19
CA ASN A 78 18.13 16.14 -1.11
C ASN A 78 16.70 15.53 -1.13
N ASN A 79 16.60 14.22 -1.35
CA ASN A 79 15.36 13.50 -1.48
C ASN A 79 15.23 12.43 -0.38
N LEU A 80 14.15 12.49 0.40
CA LEU A 80 13.88 11.52 1.47
C LEU A 80 13.71 10.08 0.96
N ALA A 81 13.38 9.89 -0.31
CA ALA A 81 13.28 8.56 -0.93
C ALA A 81 14.59 7.78 -0.83
N ASP A 82 15.75 8.44 -0.88
CA ASP A 82 17.05 7.79 -0.70
C ASP A 82 17.14 7.08 0.65
N HIS A 83 16.74 7.76 1.71
CA HIS A 83 16.69 7.18 3.05
C HIS A 83 15.75 5.97 3.15
N TYR A 84 14.57 6.04 2.53
CA TYR A 84 13.61 4.93 2.56
C TYR A 84 14.10 3.71 1.78
N LEU A 85 14.72 3.93 0.63
CA LEU A 85 15.31 2.86 -0.18
C LEU A 85 16.46 2.19 0.57
N ASP A 86 17.32 2.97 1.22
CA ASP A 86 18.45 2.47 2.03
C ASP A 86 17.96 1.61 3.21
N LEU A 87 16.90 2.03 3.91
CA LEU A 87 16.31 1.25 5.00
C LEU A 87 15.83 -0.14 4.57
N ILE A 88 15.28 -0.25 3.36
CA ILE A 88 14.83 -1.55 2.83
C ILE A 88 16.04 -2.39 2.40
N GLN A 89 17.02 -1.80 1.74
CA GLN A 89 18.21 -2.51 1.26
C GLN A 89 19.06 -3.08 2.41
N ARG A 90 19.07 -2.43 3.57
CA ARG A 90 19.82 -2.89 4.75
C ARG A 90 19.24 -4.13 5.43
N LYS A 91 18.06 -4.58 5.06
CA LYS A 91 17.43 -5.77 5.63
C LYS A 91 17.64 -6.96 4.69
N PRO A 92 18.64 -7.85 4.93
CA PRO A 92 18.91 -8.99 4.08
C PRO A 92 17.68 -9.90 3.97
N GLY A 93 17.37 -10.34 2.75
CA GLY A 93 16.26 -11.26 2.48
C GLY A 93 14.86 -10.64 2.55
N GLN A 94 14.71 -9.36 2.90
CA GLN A 94 13.39 -8.73 2.97
C GLN A 94 12.70 -8.71 1.59
N LEU A 95 13.39 -8.30 0.54
CA LEU A 95 12.81 -8.26 -0.81
C LEU A 95 12.43 -9.65 -1.33
N GLU A 96 13.20 -10.66 -0.97
CA GLU A 96 12.92 -12.05 -1.33
C GLU A 96 11.69 -12.58 -0.58
N ALA A 97 11.60 -12.32 0.72
CA ALA A 97 10.42 -12.63 1.53
C ALA A 97 9.15 -11.91 1.03
N GLU A 98 9.28 -10.63 0.64
CA GLU A 98 8.20 -9.85 0.03
C GLU A 98 7.74 -10.48 -1.29
N SER A 99 8.67 -10.83 -2.17
CA SER A 99 8.37 -11.51 -3.44
C SER A 99 7.64 -12.83 -3.23
N GLN A 100 8.09 -13.63 -2.27
CA GLN A 100 7.45 -14.90 -1.93
C GLN A 100 6.04 -14.71 -1.37
N ALA A 101 5.83 -13.73 -0.49
CA ALA A 101 4.52 -13.42 0.07
C ALA A 101 3.53 -12.95 -1.03
N VAL A 102 3.97 -12.12 -1.97
CA VAL A 102 3.15 -11.67 -3.11
C VAL A 102 2.79 -12.84 -4.03
N LYS A 103 3.74 -13.75 -4.32
CA LYS A 103 3.45 -14.96 -5.10
C LYS A 103 2.39 -15.82 -4.41
N THR A 104 2.54 -16.07 -3.12
CA THR A 104 1.58 -16.85 -2.33
C THR A 104 0.20 -16.17 -2.29
N PHE A 105 0.16 -14.85 -2.14
CA PHE A 105 -1.09 -14.08 -2.22
C PHE A 105 -1.78 -14.23 -3.58
N ASN A 106 -1.03 -14.10 -4.67
CA ASN A 106 -1.59 -14.25 -6.02
C ASN A 106 -2.11 -15.67 -6.28
N GLN A 107 -1.43 -16.70 -5.78
CA GLN A 107 -1.92 -18.08 -5.82
C GLN A 107 -3.21 -18.24 -5.01
N ALA A 108 -3.27 -17.67 -3.81
CA ALA A 108 -4.48 -17.69 -2.98
C ALA A 108 -5.65 -16.99 -3.65
N LEU A 109 -5.40 -15.84 -4.29
CA LEU A 109 -6.42 -15.13 -5.06
C LEU A 109 -6.96 -15.99 -6.21
N TRP A 110 -6.08 -16.66 -6.94
CA TRP A 110 -6.48 -17.58 -8.00
C TRP A 110 -7.32 -18.74 -7.45
N HIS A 111 -6.94 -19.35 -6.34
CA HIS A 111 -7.72 -20.41 -5.69
C HIS A 111 -9.09 -19.92 -5.23
N ALA A 112 -9.16 -18.72 -4.66
CA ALA A 112 -10.42 -18.10 -4.25
C ALA A 112 -11.37 -17.85 -5.43
N GLN A 113 -10.83 -17.43 -6.58
CA GLN A 113 -11.58 -17.21 -7.81
C GLN A 113 -12.09 -18.52 -8.43
N ASN A 114 -11.39 -19.63 -8.19
CA ASN A 114 -11.73 -20.95 -8.71
C ASN A 114 -12.48 -21.83 -7.68
N GLY A 115 -12.98 -21.26 -6.60
CA GLY A 115 -13.82 -21.95 -5.62
C GLY A 115 -13.07 -22.83 -4.63
N SER A 116 -11.73 -22.80 -4.60
CA SER A 116 -10.89 -23.53 -3.65
C SER A 116 -10.63 -22.70 -2.38
N ASP A 117 -11.70 -22.32 -1.70
CA ASP A 117 -11.67 -21.38 -0.57
C ASP A 117 -10.82 -21.87 0.61
N ASP A 118 -10.84 -23.17 0.90
CA ASP A 118 -10.03 -23.73 2.00
C ASP A 118 -8.54 -23.58 1.75
N LEU A 119 -8.10 -23.90 0.53
CA LEU A 119 -6.70 -23.77 0.15
C LEU A 119 -6.28 -22.30 0.11
N ALA A 120 -7.12 -21.43 -0.43
CA ALA A 120 -6.89 -19.98 -0.40
C ALA A 120 -6.75 -19.44 1.03
N ALA A 121 -7.63 -19.84 1.95
CA ALA A 121 -7.58 -19.42 3.34
C ALA A 121 -6.29 -19.87 4.05
N VAL A 122 -5.84 -21.10 3.82
CA VAL A 122 -4.58 -21.62 4.39
C VAL A 122 -3.38 -20.82 3.86
N GLN A 123 -3.33 -20.53 2.56
CA GLN A 123 -2.26 -19.74 1.97
C GLN A 123 -2.26 -18.29 2.49
N LEU A 124 -3.43 -17.67 2.59
CA LEU A 124 -3.57 -16.31 3.13
C LEU A 124 -3.20 -16.22 4.61
N ALA A 125 -3.53 -17.25 5.41
CA ALA A 125 -3.10 -17.30 6.80
C ALA A 125 -1.57 -17.27 6.94
N ARG A 126 -0.85 -17.93 6.03
CA ARG A 126 0.63 -17.85 5.97
C ARG A 126 1.10 -16.44 5.56
N VAL A 127 0.45 -15.84 4.57
CA VAL A 127 0.79 -14.48 4.10
C VAL A 127 0.62 -13.47 5.22
N VAL A 128 -0.52 -13.45 5.92
CA VAL A 128 -0.77 -12.49 7.02
C VAL A 128 0.09 -12.74 8.24
N SER A 129 0.54 -13.97 8.47
CA SER A 129 1.52 -14.30 9.51
C SER A 129 2.91 -13.72 9.17
N ALA A 130 3.34 -13.85 7.92
CA ALA A 130 4.61 -13.31 7.45
C ALA A 130 4.58 -11.78 7.28
N LYS A 131 3.44 -11.23 6.87
CA LYS A 131 3.21 -9.80 6.60
C LYS A 131 1.94 -9.32 7.30
N PRO A 132 2.01 -9.01 8.62
CA PRO A 132 0.83 -8.62 9.39
C PRO A 132 0.15 -7.33 8.92
N HIS A 133 0.86 -6.46 8.20
CA HIS A 133 0.35 -5.19 7.66
C HIS A 133 -0.17 -5.29 6.23
N PHE A 134 -0.18 -6.48 5.63
CA PHE A 134 -0.65 -6.62 4.25
C PHE A 134 -2.18 -6.59 4.18
N ILE A 135 -2.75 -5.39 4.04
CA ILE A 135 -4.20 -5.13 4.07
C ILE A 135 -4.95 -5.97 3.03
N LYS A 136 -4.44 -6.08 1.80
CA LYS A 136 -5.10 -6.87 0.75
C LYS A 136 -5.27 -8.34 1.13
N ALA A 137 -4.29 -8.92 1.83
CA ALA A 137 -4.38 -10.31 2.29
C ALA A 137 -5.41 -10.47 3.40
N HIS A 138 -5.46 -9.55 4.37
CA HIS A 138 -6.50 -9.55 5.40
C HIS A 138 -7.90 -9.37 4.82
N LEU A 139 -8.05 -8.48 3.82
CA LEU A 139 -9.33 -8.25 3.17
C LEU A 139 -9.83 -9.51 2.43
N LEU A 140 -8.96 -10.14 1.64
CA LEU A 140 -9.32 -11.36 0.93
C LEU A 140 -9.67 -12.50 1.90
N LEU A 141 -8.91 -12.63 2.99
CA LEU A 141 -9.18 -13.62 4.03
C LEU A 141 -10.53 -13.37 4.72
N ALA A 142 -10.86 -12.10 5.02
CA ALA A 142 -12.17 -11.73 5.56
C ALA A 142 -13.30 -12.10 4.60
N LEU A 143 -13.15 -11.82 3.31
CA LEU A 143 -14.15 -12.16 2.29
C LEU A 143 -14.37 -13.68 2.19
N LEU A 144 -13.31 -14.49 2.27
CA LEU A 144 -13.42 -15.94 2.28
C LEU A 144 -14.16 -16.46 3.52
N TYR A 145 -13.86 -15.91 4.71
CA TYR A 145 -14.57 -16.27 5.93
C TYR A 145 -16.04 -15.86 5.88
N MET A 146 -16.37 -14.69 5.29
CA MET A 146 -17.75 -14.26 5.09
C MET A 146 -18.50 -15.22 4.14
N ARG A 147 -17.87 -15.66 3.05
CA ARG A 147 -18.45 -16.64 2.11
C ARG A 147 -18.76 -17.98 2.79
N ARG A 148 -17.99 -18.34 3.80
CA ARG A 148 -18.15 -19.57 4.60
C ARG A 148 -19.01 -19.35 5.86
N GLU A 149 -19.62 -18.19 6.00
CA GLU A 149 -20.43 -17.79 7.16
C GLU A 149 -19.69 -17.81 8.51
N ASP A 150 -18.33 -17.80 8.47
CA ASP A 150 -17.48 -17.69 9.67
C ASP A 150 -17.26 -16.21 10.01
N TYR A 151 -18.32 -15.57 10.47
CA TYR A 151 -18.32 -14.13 10.75
C TYR A 151 -17.35 -13.72 11.88
N ASN A 152 -17.07 -14.62 12.81
CA ASN A 152 -16.10 -14.35 13.89
C ASN A 152 -14.68 -14.18 13.32
N LYS A 153 -14.25 -15.08 12.45
CA LYS A 153 -12.94 -14.98 11.79
C LYS A 153 -12.89 -13.82 10.82
N ALA A 154 -13.96 -13.58 10.06
CA ALA A 154 -14.07 -12.42 9.19
C ALA A 154 -13.90 -11.11 9.97
N GLY A 155 -14.60 -10.96 11.09
CA GLY A 155 -14.50 -9.80 11.98
C GLY A 155 -13.09 -9.58 12.52
N ARG A 156 -12.36 -10.65 12.89
CA ARG A 156 -10.95 -10.53 13.32
C ARG A 156 -10.05 -10.01 12.23
N SER A 157 -10.21 -10.48 11.00
CA SER A 157 -9.44 -10.01 9.84
C SER A 157 -9.74 -8.53 9.53
N LEU A 158 -11.01 -8.12 9.56
CA LEU A 158 -11.42 -6.72 9.37
C LEU A 158 -10.89 -5.82 10.49
N TYR A 159 -10.93 -6.29 11.73
CA TYR A 159 -10.38 -5.54 12.88
C TYR A 159 -8.88 -5.26 12.69
N LYS A 160 -8.13 -6.22 12.17
CA LYS A 160 -6.71 -6.03 11.84
C LYS A 160 -6.48 -4.93 10.80
N ILE A 161 -7.35 -4.85 9.79
CA ILE A 161 -7.30 -3.78 8.79
C ILE A 161 -7.48 -2.42 9.46
N LEU A 162 -8.47 -2.29 10.34
CA LEU A 162 -8.76 -1.04 11.05
C LEU A 162 -7.63 -0.59 12.00
N GLN A 163 -6.76 -1.51 12.43
CA GLN A 163 -5.56 -1.14 13.19
C GLN A 163 -4.49 -0.47 12.32
N ILE A 164 -4.50 -0.74 11.01
CA ILE A 164 -3.52 -0.22 10.04
C ILE A 164 -4.07 1.04 9.38
N ASP A 165 -5.25 0.96 8.81
CA ASP A 165 -5.94 2.02 8.08
C ASP A 165 -7.26 2.36 8.77
N LYS A 166 -7.40 3.61 9.20
CA LYS A 166 -8.58 4.13 9.90
C LYS A 166 -9.53 4.89 8.98
N SER A 167 -9.48 4.58 7.69
CA SER A 167 -10.38 5.17 6.69
C SER A 167 -11.86 4.87 6.96
#